data_073c3ac29560c8aa65b17f0103cd6e09
#
_entry.id   073c3ac29560c8aa65b17f0103cd6e09
#
_cell.length_a   1.000
_cell.length_b   1.000
_cell.length_c   1.000
_cell.angle_alpha   90.00
_cell.angle_beta   90.00
_cell.angle_gamma   90.00
#
_symmetry.space_group_name_H-M   'P 1'
#
loop_
_entity.id
_entity.type
_entity.pdbx_description
1 polymer ?
#
loop_
_entity_poly.entity_id
_entity_poly.type
_entity_poly.pdbx_seq_one_letter_code
_entity_poly.pdbx_strand_id
1 'polypeptide(L)'
;TDLMYKHWDEWVTTVPHPFVADFDGESISNPVDVMEGELFESPMKPFGGIEQLAWNTTSDKIAYTSRKKTGKEYAISTNSDIYVYDLNTKQTTNITEENKGYDTNPTYSPDGKSIAWLSMERDGYEADQNRLMVMNLETGEKTFVSKDFDSNVDSYCWSADCERIYFTGVWHGESQVYQIDLANGNKITPLTEGMYDYASVALLGDKLIAQRHSMSMGDEIYSIDLTGDHTVTQLTFENKHIYDQLTMGKVEERWMKTTDGKQMLTWVIYPPQFDPNKKYPTLLFCEGGPQLSLIHI
;
A
#
# COMPACT_ATOMS: atom_id res chain seq x y z
N THR A 1 9.80 -0.49 33.36
CA THR A 1 8.69 -1.12 32.65
C THR A 1 8.95 -0.97 31.18
N ASP A 2 9.04 -2.06 30.49
CA ASP A 2 9.06 -2.05 29.03
C ASP A 2 7.72 -1.54 28.55
N LEU A 3 7.77 -0.73 27.49
CA LEU A 3 6.58 -0.09 26.95
C LEU A 3 5.89 -0.99 25.94
N MET A 4 4.76 -0.53 25.41
CA MET A 4 3.92 -1.23 24.46
C MET A 4 3.25 -2.48 25.03
N TYR A 5 2.57 -2.30 26.14
CA TYR A 5 1.61 -3.27 26.67
C TYR A 5 0.31 -3.32 25.85
N LYS A 6 0.12 -2.36 24.96
CA LYS A 6 -0.97 -2.28 23.98
C LYS A 6 -0.46 -1.82 22.63
N HIS A 7 -1.04 -2.38 21.56
CA HIS A 7 -1.05 -1.81 20.22
C HIS A 7 -2.45 -1.28 19.95
N TRP A 8 -2.60 0.02 19.95
CA TRP A 8 -3.86 0.72 19.86
C TRP A 8 -4.84 0.27 20.96
N ASP A 9 -5.85 -0.56 20.65
CA ASP A 9 -6.84 -1.09 21.62
C ASP A 9 -6.59 -2.56 22.01
N GLU A 10 -5.64 -3.26 21.38
CA GLU A 10 -5.30 -4.64 21.67
C GLU A 10 -4.17 -4.75 22.73
N TRP A 11 -4.36 -5.64 23.72
CA TRP A 11 -3.30 -5.98 24.65
C TRP A 11 -2.21 -6.81 23.99
N VAL A 12 -0.96 -6.45 24.22
CA VAL A 12 0.20 -7.25 23.79
C VAL A 12 0.39 -8.40 24.75
N THR A 13 -0.08 -9.59 24.37
CA THR A 13 0.04 -10.83 25.16
C THR A 13 1.04 -11.80 24.56
N THR A 14 1.38 -11.63 23.29
CA THR A 14 2.30 -12.46 22.51
C THR A 14 3.13 -11.58 21.59
N VAL A 15 4.28 -12.09 21.17
CA VAL A 15 5.13 -11.49 20.14
C VAL A 15 5.01 -12.37 18.88
N PRO A 16 4.36 -11.92 17.81
CA PRO A 16 4.25 -12.72 16.60
C PRO A 16 5.58 -12.82 15.87
N HIS A 17 5.91 -14.04 15.43
CA HIS A 17 7.04 -14.30 14.55
C HIS A 17 6.58 -15.00 13.25
N PRO A 18 7.25 -14.79 12.11
CA PRO A 18 7.05 -15.61 10.93
C PRO A 18 7.70 -16.98 11.13
N PHE A 19 6.96 -18.02 10.77
CA PHE A 19 7.47 -19.39 10.72
C PHE A 19 7.54 -19.87 9.29
N VAL A 20 8.60 -20.60 8.97
CA VAL A 20 8.75 -21.34 7.71
C VAL A 20 8.66 -22.83 8.02
N ALA A 21 7.93 -23.56 7.20
CA ALA A 21 7.74 -24.99 7.38
C ALA A 21 7.66 -25.70 6.03
N ASP A 22 7.97 -26.99 6.02
CA ASP A 22 7.73 -27.85 4.86
C ASP A 22 6.24 -28.18 4.74
N PHE A 23 5.73 -28.17 3.52
CA PHE A 23 4.35 -28.58 3.21
C PHE A 23 4.36 -29.61 2.08
N ASP A 24 3.81 -30.79 2.34
CA ASP A 24 3.78 -31.91 1.39
C ASP A 24 2.47 -31.99 0.58
N GLY A 25 1.58 -31.00 0.74
CA GLY A 25 0.26 -30.95 0.13
C GLY A 25 -0.87 -31.37 1.09
N GLU A 26 -0.57 -32.02 2.20
CA GLU A 26 -1.53 -32.48 3.21
C GLU A 26 -1.17 -32.02 4.62
N SER A 27 0.11 -32.01 4.96
CA SER A 27 0.60 -31.71 6.31
C SER A 27 1.75 -30.72 6.33
N ILE A 28 1.89 -30.03 7.47
CA ILE A 28 2.99 -29.11 7.76
C ILE A 28 3.99 -29.83 8.67
N SER A 29 5.29 -29.74 8.36
CA SER A 29 6.37 -30.33 9.14
C SER A 29 7.57 -29.39 9.23
N ASN A 30 8.49 -29.70 10.17
CA ASN A 30 9.75 -28.98 10.37
C ASN A 30 9.60 -27.45 10.50
N PRO A 31 8.74 -26.90 11.37
CA PRO A 31 8.60 -25.46 11.51
C PRO A 31 9.89 -24.83 12.05
N VAL A 32 10.33 -23.75 11.43
CA VAL A 32 11.48 -22.94 11.82
C VAL A 32 10.99 -21.54 12.14
N ASP A 33 11.29 -21.07 13.34
CA ASP A 33 11.07 -19.67 13.73
C ASP A 33 12.14 -18.80 13.07
N VAL A 34 11.74 -17.87 12.21
CA VAL A 34 12.65 -16.96 11.49
C VAL A 34 13.32 -15.95 12.42
N MET A 35 12.71 -15.71 13.59
CA MET A 35 13.17 -14.73 14.57
C MET A 35 13.47 -15.40 15.93
N GLU A 36 13.90 -16.67 15.92
CA GLU A 36 14.16 -17.43 17.14
C GLU A 36 15.04 -16.67 18.14
N GLY A 37 14.55 -16.52 19.36
CA GLY A 37 15.24 -15.82 20.45
C GLY A 37 15.10 -14.30 20.44
N GLU A 38 14.44 -13.71 19.47
CA GLU A 38 14.16 -12.27 19.42
C GLU A 38 12.89 -11.92 20.20
N LEU A 39 12.85 -10.71 20.72
CA LEU A 39 11.67 -10.15 21.42
C LEU A 39 10.96 -9.09 20.58
N PHE A 40 11.14 -9.15 19.27
CA PHE A 40 10.57 -8.22 18.29
C PHE A 40 9.51 -8.92 17.47
N GLU A 41 8.57 -8.16 16.96
CA GLU A 41 7.43 -8.68 16.21
C GLU A 41 7.60 -8.55 14.70
N SER A 42 7.08 -9.52 13.99
CA SER A 42 6.80 -9.46 12.56
C SER A 42 5.63 -10.42 12.24
N PRO A 43 4.58 -9.99 11.50
CA PRO A 43 4.30 -8.62 11.05
C PRO A 43 4.13 -7.62 12.18
N MET A 44 4.40 -6.35 11.91
CA MET A 44 4.29 -5.29 12.92
C MET A 44 2.84 -4.95 13.25
N LYS A 45 2.53 -4.91 14.52
CA LYS A 45 1.22 -4.49 14.99
C LYS A 45 1.09 -2.95 15.08
N PRO A 46 -0.14 -2.36 15.00
CA PRO A 46 -1.44 -3.07 14.95
C PRO A 46 -1.89 -3.49 13.54
N PHE A 47 -1.34 -2.94 12.46
CA PHE A 47 -1.92 -3.05 11.12
C PHE A 47 -1.15 -3.95 10.16
N GLY A 48 0.06 -4.37 10.48
CA GLY A 48 0.87 -5.22 9.61
C GLY A 48 0.32 -6.64 9.45
N GLY A 49 0.41 -7.17 8.24
CA GLY A 49 -0.05 -8.48 7.82
C GLY A 49 0.93 -9.18 6.88
N ILE A 50 0.40 -10.04 6.04
CA ILE A 50 1.18 -10.87 5.10
C ILE A 50 1.98 -10.04 4.08
N GLU A 51 1.55 -8.82 3.78
CA GLU A 51 2.25 -7.88 2.92
C GLU A 51 3.63 -7.47 3.43
N GLN A 52 3.89 -7.69 4.71
CA GLN A 52 5.19 -7.44 5.33
C GLN A 52 6.16 -8.62 5.22
N LEU A 53 5.78 -9.68 4.51
CA LEU A 53 6.57 -10.88 4.30
C LEU A 53 6.72 -11.17 2.80
N ALA A 54 7.92 -11.48 2.33
CA ALA A 54 8.15 -11.83 0.94
C ALA A 54 9.17 -12.95 0.77
N TRP A 55 8.81 -13.98 -0.01
CA TRP A 55 9.76 -14.99 -0.47
C TRP A 55 10.58 -14.47 -1.66
N ASN A 56 11.87 -14.81 -1.66
CA ASN A 56 12.64 -14.65 -2.88
C ASN A 56 12.28 -15.74 -3.92
N THR A 57 12.71 -15.56 -5.15
CA THR A 57 12.33 -16.43 -6.28
C THR A 57 12.90 -17.85 -6.20
N THR A 58 13.95 -18.08 -5.41
CA THR A 58 14.56 -19.40 -5.19
C THR A 58 14.04 -20.09 -3.95
N SER A 59 13.14 -19.47 -3.19
CA SER A 59 12.50 -20.01 -1.97
C SER A 59 13.49 -20.41 -0.87
N ASP A 60 14.64 -19.76 -0.82
CA ASP A 60 15.66 -19.99 0.20
C ASP A 60 15.89 -18.77 1.12
N LYS A 61 15.19 -17.65 0.85
CA LYS A 61 15.23 -16.45 1.68
C LYS A 61 13.83 -15.88 1.87
N ILE A 62 13.59 -15.33 3.05
CA ILE A 62 12.38 -14.57 3.36
C ILE A 62 12.76 -13.16 3.81
N ALA A 63 12.20 -12.16 3.15
CA ALA A 63 12.26 -10.79 3.61
C ALA A 63 11.07 -10.50 4.53
N TYR A 64 11.30 -9.76 5.60
CA TYR A 64 10.26 -9.40 6.56
C TYR A 64 10.50 -8.01 7.13
N THR A 65 9.42 -7.36 7.53
CA THR A 65 9.47 -6.06 8.20
C THR A 65 9.44 -6.26 9.71
N SER A 66 10.30 -5.55 10.44
CA SER A 66 10.27 -5.53 11.91
C SER A 66 10.82 -4.22 12.45
N ARG A 67 10.33 -3.82 13.64
CA ARG A 67 10.86 -2.72 14.44
C ARG A 67 11.67 -3.27 15.60
N LYS A 68 12.99 -3.38 15.43
CA LYS A 68 13.89 -3.93 16.46
C LYS A 68 14.37 -2.83 17.41
N LYS A 69 13.44 -2.25 18.16
CA LYS A 69 13.66 -1.24 19.19
C LYS A 69 13.22 -1.77 20.56
N THR A 70 13.77 -1.25 21.64
CA THR A 70 13.45 -1.67 22.99
C THR A 70 13.10 -0.50 23.90
N GLY A 71 12.35 -0.77 24.97
CA GLY A 71 12.01 0.20 26.00
C GLY A 71 11.28 1.42 25.44
N LYS A 72 11.74 2.62 25.81
CA LYS A 72 11.11 3.87 25.40
C LYS A 72 11.24 4.11 23.89
N GLU A 73 12.30 3.67 23.26
CA GLU A 73 12.52 3.86 21.81
C GLU A 73 11.45 3.17 20.99
N TYR A 74 11.00 2.00 21.39
CA TYR A 74 9.91 1.29 20.72
C TYR A 74 8.61 2.11 20.66
N ALA A 75 8.35 2.93 21.66
CA ALA A 75 7.13 3.72 21.76
C ALA A 75 7.18 5.07 21.03
N ILE A 76 8.38 5.59 20.74
CA ILE A 76 8.55 6.93 20.14
C ILE A 76 9.10 6.92 18.74
N SER A 77 9.79 5.84 18.34
CA SER A 77 10.37 5.69 17.00
C SER A 77 9.39 5.01 16.05
N THR A 78 9.30 5.51 14.84
CA THR A 78 8.58 4.86 13.73
C THR A 78 9.49 3.98 12.88
N ASN A 79 10.80 3.96 13.19
CA ASN A 79 11.78 3.21 12.41
C ASN A 79 11.49 1.71 12.40
N SER A 80 11.21 1.21 11.22
CA SER A 80 11.18 -0.22 10.91
C SER A 80 12.09 -0.50 9.74
N ASP A 81 12.66 -1.70 9.71
CA ASP A 81 13.59 -2.12 8.69
C ASP A 81 13.11 -3.39 7.97
N ILE A 82 13.64 -3.58 6.77
CA ILE A 82 13.52 -4.83 6.03
C ILE A 82 14.70 -5.74 6.37
N TYR A 83 14.37 -6.90 6.93
CA TYR A 83 15.31 -7.96 7.24
C TYR A 83 15.17 -9.10 6.25
N VAL A 84 16.30 -9.70 5.87
CA VAL A 84 16.34 -10.88 5.00
C VAL A 84 16.94 -12.03 5.78
N TYR A 85 16.14 -13.07 6.03
CA TYR A 85 16.58 -14.33 6.63
C TYR A 85 16.92 -15.34 5.54
N ASP A 86 18.11 -15.93 5.62
CA ASP A 86 18.59 -16.97 4.72
C ASP A 86 18.39 -18.34 5.39
N LEU A 87 17.60 -19.22 4.78
CA LEU A 87 17.25 -20.52 5.33
C LEU A 87 18.46 -21.48 5.37
N ASN A 88 19.42 -21.31 4.47
CA ASN A 88 20.60 -22.16 4.38
C ASN A 88 21.64 -21.85 5.46
N THR A 89 21.89 -20.54 5.65
CA THR A 89 22.90 -20.07 6.61
C THR A 89 22.31 -19.76 7.98
N LYS A 90 21.00 -19.62 8.08
CA LYS A 90 20.24 -19.17 9.27
C LYS A 90 20.69 -17.79 9.76
N GLN A 91 21.12 -16.94 8.86
CA GLN A 91 21.55 -15.58 9.18
C GLN A 91 20.52 -14.56 8.70
N THR A 92 20.34 -13.52 9.48
CA THR A 92 19.50 -12.37 9.15
C THR A 92 20.37 -11.17 8.81
N THR A 93 20.03 -10.48 7.72
CA THR A 93 20.69 -9.25 7.30
C THR A 93 19.66 -8.11 7.25
N ASN A 94 19.97 -6.97 7.87
CA ASN A 94 19.19 -5.74 7.70
C ASN A 94 19.63 -5.06 6.40
N ILE A 95 18.70 -4.84 5.47
CA ILE A 95 18.99 -4.22 4.18
C ILE A 95 18.62 -2.74 4.11
N THR A 96 18.01 -2.17 5.14
CA THR A 96 17.57 -0.76 5.18
C THR A 96 18.08 0.02 6.41
N GLU A 97 19.10 -0.47 7.09
CA GLU A 97 19.64 0.06 8.37
C GLU A 97 19.93 1.57 8.36
N GLU A 98 20.29 2.13 7.21
CA GLU A 98 20.61 3.55 7.07
C GLU A 98 19.37 4.46 7.07
N ASN A 99 18.18 3.96 6.70
CA ASN A 99 16.93 4.71 6.78
C ASN A 99 16.43 4.78 8.24
N LYS A 100 15.78 5.88 8.61
CA LYS A 100 15.31 6.10 9.99
C LYS A 100 13.81 6.20 10.12
N GLY A 101 13.07 6.17 9.03
CA GLY A 101 11.62 6.10 9.01
C GLY A 101 11.10 4.68 8.87
N TYR A 102 9.86 4.54 8.43
CA TYR A 102 9.27 3.24 8.09
C TYR A 102 9.88 2.67 6.82
N ASP A 103 10.29 1.41 6.84
CA ASP A 103 10.52 0.55 5.68
C ASP A 103 9.62 -0.68 5.81
N THR A 104 8.72 -0.89 4.84
CA THR A 104 7.66 -1.92 4.92
C THR A 104 7.38 -2.57 3.56
N ASN A 105 6.61 -3.65 3.57
CA ASN A 105 6.02 -4.28 2.39
C ASN A 105 7.05 -4.65 1.32
N PRO A 106 8.06 -5.49 1.65
CA PRO A 106 9.06 -5.90 0.68
C PRO A 106 8.48 -6.82 -0.39
N THR A 107 8.94 -6.68 -1.64
CA THR A 107 8.65 -7.61 -2.75
C THR A 107 9.87 -7.82 -3.62
N TYR A 108 10.20 -9.07 -3.91
CA TYR A 108 11.25 -9.39 -4.87
C TYR A 108 10.76 -9.22 -6.32
N SER A 109 11.65 -8.77 -7.21
CA SER A 109 11.38 -8.82 -8.64
C SER A 109 11.24 -10.26 -9.13
N PRO A 110 10.43 -10.53 -10.17
CA PRO A 110 10.24 -11.89 -10.71
C PRO A 110 11.54 -12.60 -11.14
N ASP A 111 12.56 -11.86 -11.56
CA ASP A 111 13.88 -12.41 -11.92
C ASP A 111 14.81 -12.62 -10.71
N GLY A 112 14.39 -12.20 -9.52
CA GLY A 112 15.15 -12.33 -8.28
C GLY A 112 16.38 -11.44 -8.15
N LYS A 113 16.53 -10.43 -9.02
CA LYS A 113 17.71 -9.54 -9.01
C LYS A 113 17.51 -8.27 -8.21
N SER A 114 16.27 -7.93 -7.88
CA SER A 114 15.94 -6.73 -7.14
C SER A 114 14.92 -7.01 -6.04
N ILE A 115 14.87 -6.11 -5.07
CA ILE A 115 13.82 -6.05 -4.06
C ILE A 115 13.29 -4.63 -3.99
N ALA A 116 11.96 -4.47 -3.95
CA ALA A 116 11.30 -3.21 -3.73
C ALA A 116 10.65 -3.18 -2.35
N TRP A 117 10.44 -1.97 -1.80
CA TRP A 117 9.72 -1.77 -0.55
C TRP A 117 9.16 -0.34 -0.46
N LEU A 118 8.18 -0.15 0.42
CA LEU A 118 7.68 1.18 0.77
C LEU A 118 8.54 1.79 1.88
N SER A 119 8.85 3.09 1.76
CA SER A 119 9.81 3.76 2.63
C SER A 119 9.37 5.17 2.98
N MET A 120 9.24 5.48 4.27
CA MET A 120 9.20 6.86 4.78
C MET A 120 10.60 7.26 5.24
N GLU A 121 10.92 8.55 5.22
CA GLU A 121 12.29 9.01 5.44
C GLU A 121 12.60 9.30 6.91
N ARG A 122 11.63 9.91 7.63
CA ARG A 122 11.89 10.52 8.93
C ARG A 122 11.35 9.69 10.08
N ASP A 123 12.19 9.48 11.09
CA ASP A 123 11.78 8.85 12.34
C ASP A 123 10.78 9.72 13.11
N GLY A 124 9.76 9.10 13.67
CA GLY A 124 8.70 9.76 14.45
C GLY A 124 7.71 10.60 13.61
N TYR A 125 7.73 10.46 12.28
CA TYR A 125 6.93 11.28 11.39
C TYR A 125 6.02 10.44 10.48
N GLU A 126 4.87 10.04 11.00
CA GLU A 126 3.91 9.16 10.30
C GLU A 126 3.20 9.83 9.10
N ALA A 127 3.30 11.17 8.98
CA ALA A 127 2.79 11.94 7.85
C ALA A 127 3.79 12.09 6.70
N ASP A 128 4.90 11.37 6.75
CA ASP A 128 5.89 11.43 5.68
C ASP A 128 5.41 10.73 4.42
N GLN A 129 6.00 11.12 3.28
CA GLN A 129 5.69 10.49 2.01
C GLN A 129 6.09 9.00 2.02
N ASN A 130 5.14 8.14 1.64
CA ASN A 130 5.40 6.72 1.44
C ASN A 130 6.00 6.50 0.04
N ARG A 131 7.33 6.44 -0.01
CA ARG A 131 8.15 6.32 -1.22
C ARG A 131 8.25 4.86 -1.66
N LEU A 132 8.38 4.61 -2.95
CA LEU A 132 8.77 3.30 -3.46
C LEU A 132 10.27 3.27 -3.74
N MET A 133 10.97 2.37 -3.05
CA MET A 133 12.40 2.12 -3.18
C MET A 133 12.64 0.79 -3.88
N VAL A 134 13.71 0.73 -4.65
CA VAL A 134 14.20 -0.50 -5.29
C VAL A 134 15.69 -0.65 -5.01
N MET A 135 16.12 -1.85 -4.58
CA MET A 135 17.52 -2.20 -4.42
C MET A 135 17.92 -3.28 -5.41
N ASN A 136 19.01 -3.10 -6.11
CA ASN A 136 19.67 -4.15 -6.87
C ASN A 136 20.42 -5.07 -5.89
N LEU A 137 20.09 -6.36 -5.89
CA LEU A 137 20.63 -7.33 -4.91
C LEU A 137 22.10 -7.71 -5.16
N GLU A 138 22.62 -7.49 -6.38
CA GLU A 138 24.02 -7.76 -6.72
C GLU A 138 24.92 -6.61 -6.28
N THR A 139 24.51 -5.37 -6.55
CA THR A 139 25.33 -4.17 -6.30
C THR A 139 25.06 -3.51 -4.95
N GLY A 140 23.88 -3.76 -4.36
CA GLY A 140 23.38 -3.08 -3.16
C GLY A 140 22.92 -1.64 -3.43
N GLU A 141 22.90 -1.18 -4.69
CA GLU A 141 22.45 0.17 -5.05
C GLU A 141 20.94 0.30 -4.81
N LYS A 142 20.55 1.39 -4.12
CA LYS A 142 19.16 1.73 -3.80
C LYS A 142 18.70 2.95 -4.57
N THR A 143 17.53 2.87 -5.15
CA THR A 143 16.96 3.94 -5.99
C THR A 143 15.56 4.31 -5.49
N PHE A 144 15.28 5.60 -5.32
CA PHE A 144 13.93 6.13 -5.10
C PHE A 144 13.21 6.24 -6.44
N VAL A 145 12.46 5.19 -6.82
CA VAL A 145 11.86 5.08 -8.15
C VAL A 145 10.57 5.88 -8.32
N SER A 146 9.84 6.20 -7.22
CA SER A 146 8.65 7.05 -7.26
C SER A 146 8.93 8.53 -7.01
N LYS A 147 10.17 9.01 -7.21
CA LYS A 147 10.59 10.38 -6.87
C LYS A 147 9.74 11.48 -7.51
N ASP A 148 9.27 11.25 -8.73
CA ASP A 148 8.49 12.24 -9.49
C ASP A 148 6.97 12.13 -9.22
N PHE A 149 6.56 11.33 -8.26
CA PHE A 149 5.18 11.23 -7.78
C PHE A 149 5.04 11.97 -6.44
N ASP A 150 4.38 13.11 -6.45
CA ASP A 150 4.22 13.98 -5.28
C ASP A 150 3.05 13.53 -4.38
N SER A 151 3.00 12.23 -4.08
CA SER A 151 2.04 11.62 -3.15
C SER A 151 2.55 10.26 -2.68
N ASN A 152 1.74 9.54 -1.90
CA ASN A 152 2.06 8.22 -1.39
C ASN A 152 1.91 7.13 -2.45
N VAL A 153 2.78 6.14 -2.41
CA VAL A 153 2.56 4.83 -3.02
C VAL A 153 1.89 3.93 -1.97
N ASP A 154 0.72 3.37 -2.29
CA ASP A 154 -0.06 2.58 -1.32
C ASP A 154 0.08 1.07 -1.55
N SER A 155 -0.25 0.59 -2.75
CA SER A 155 -0.12 -0.81 -3.15
C SER A 155 0.69 -0.88 -4.43
N TYR A 156 1.53 -1.91 -4.61
CA TYR A 156 2.32 -2.04 -5.82
C TYR A 156 2.60 -3.51 -6.20
N CYS A 157 2.90 -3.74 -7.47
CA CYS A 157 3.38 -5.02 -7.98
C CYS A 157 4.36 -4.83 -9.16
N TRP A 158 5.25 -5.81 -9.31
CA TRP A 158 6.19 -5.87 -10.42
C TRP A 158 5.52 -6.31 -11.72
N SER A 159 6.00 -5.80 -12.86
CA SER A 159 5.73 -6.42 -14.17
C SER A 159 6.51 -7.72 -14.31
N ALA A 160 6.02 -8.63 -15.17
CA ALA A 160 6.67 -9.92 -15.39
C ALA A 160 8.07 -9.82 -16.02
N ASP A 161 8.32 -8.77 -16.81
CA ASP A 161 9.60 -8.47 -17.42
C ASP A 161 10.58 -7.72 -16.49
N CYS A 162 10.14 -7.34 -15.28
CA CYS A 162 10.89 -6.55 -14.31
C CYS A 162 11.27 -5.14 -14.79
N GLU A 163 10.73 -4.67 -15.92
CA GLU A 163 11.01 -3.34 -16.46
C GLU A 163 10.07 -2.27 -15.89
N ARG A 164 8.96 -2.68 -15.25
CA ARG A 164 7.94 -1.78 -14.70
C ARG A 164 7.49 -2.19 -13.31
N ILE A 165 7.00 -1.19 -12.59
CA ILE A 165 6.22 -1.39 -11.37
C ILE A 165 4.89 -0.68 -11.56
N TYR A 166 3.79 -1.37 -11.24
CA TYR A 166 2.45 -0.82 -11.19
C TYR A 166 2.10 -0.51 -9.74
N PHE A 167 1.44 0.63 -9.50
CA PHE A 167 1.10 1.02 -8.14
C PHE A 167 -0.21 1.82 -8.07
N THR A 168 -0.84 1.84 -6.90
CA THR A 168 -1.91 2.77 -6.57
C THR A 168 -1.37 3.94 -5.78
N GLY A 169 -1.94 5.11 -6.00
CA GLY A 169 -1.58 6.31 -5.27
C GLY A 169 -2.63 7.40 -5.42
N VAL A 170 -2.79 8.21 -4.38
CA VAL A 170 -3.78 9.27 -4.34
C VAL A 170 -3.25 10.53 -5.01
N TRP A 171 -4.04 11.07 -5.93
CA TRP A 171 -3.81 12.38 -6.52
C TRP A 171 -5.12 13.12 -6.63
N HIS A 172 -5.19 14.33 -6.08
CA HIS A 172 -6.40 15.16 -6.06
C HIS A 172 -7.64 14.46 -5.44
N GLY A 173 -7.43 13.66 -4.40
CA GLY A 173 -8.52 12.98 -3.70
C GLY A 173 -9.12 11.77 -4.44
N GLU A 174 -8.41 11.24 -5.42
CA GLU A 174 -8.74 10.03 -6.16
C GLU A 174 -7.54 9.08 -6.14
N SER A 175 -7.76 7.81 -5.82
CA SER A 175 -6.71 6.79 -5.89
C SER A 175 -6.71 6.13 -7.25
N GLN A 176 -5.68 6.41 -8.06
CA GLN A 176 -5.54 5.89 -9.41
C GLN A 176 -4.41 4.86 -9.52
N VAL A 177 -4.42 4.11 -10.61
CA VAL A 177 -3.34 3.17 -10.94
C VAL A 177 -2.33 3.83 -11.86
N TYR A 178 -1.06 3.70 -11.50
CA TYR A 178 0.08 4.26 -12.22
C TYR A 178 1.07 3.17 -12.59
N GLN A 179 1.93 3.50 -13.57
CA GLN A 179 3.08 2.71 -13.97
C GLN A 179 4.35 3.51 -13.77
N ILE A 180 5.40 2.88 -13.24
CA ILE A 180 6.79 3.37 -13.29
C ILE A 180 7.54 2.57 -14.34
N ASP A 181 8.13 3.23 -15.33
CA ASP A 181 9.01 2.62 -16.33
C ASP A 181 10.46 2.73 -15.86
N LEU A 182 10.99 1.64 -15.28
CA LEU A 182 12.33 1.58 -14.68
C LEU A 182 13.43 1.70 -15.73
N ALA A 183 13.17 1.18 -16.95
CA ALA A 183 14.12 1.23 -18.05
C ALA A 183 14.22 2.64 -18.68
N ASN A 184 13.21 3.49 -18.44
CA ASN A 184 13.12 4.83 -19.02
C ASN A 184 13.17 5.92 -17.94
N GLY A 185 14.18 5.85 -17.07
CA GLY A 185 14.45 6.86 -16.06
C GLY A 185 13.36 7.01 -14.98
N ASN A 186 12.66 5.92 -14.66
CA ASN A 186 11.56 5.87 -13.70
C ASN A 186 10.37 6.77 -14.08
N LYS A 187 10.10 6.89 -15.38
CA LYS A 187 8.97 7.70 -15.87
C LYS A 187 7.64 7.16 -15.32
N ILE A 188 6.88 8.03 -14.69
CA ILE A 188 5.56 7.70 -14.13
C ILE A 188 4.47 8.12 -15.11
N THR A 189 3.50 7.22 -15.35
CA THR A 189 2.32 7.46 -16.19
C THR A 189 1.07 6.90 -15.53
N PRO A 190 -0.06 7.64 -15.52
CA PRO A 190 -1.34 7.10 -15.09
C PRO A 190 -1.87 6.07 -16.10
N LEU A 191 -2.46 4.98 -15.59
CA LEU A 191 -3.15 3.96 -16.38
C LEU A 191 -4.67 4.07 -16.27
N THR A 192 -5.16 4.75 -15.25
CA THR A 192 -6.60 4.93 -14.99
C THR A 192 -6.90 6.40 -14.71
N GLU A 193 -8.18 6.76 -14.86
CA GLU A 193 -8.71 8.09 -14.59
C GLU A 193 -10.16 8.02 -14.13
N GLY A 194 -10.69 9.11 -13.59
CA GLY A 194 -12.07 9.26 -13.16
C GLY A 194 -12.24 9.20 -11.65
N MET A 195 -13.43 9.53 -11.16
CA MET A 195 -13.77 9.62 -9.74
C MET A 195 -13.92 8.23 -9.09
N TYR A 196 -12.81 7.52 -9.00
CA TYR A 196 -12.70 6.17 -8.45
C TYR A 196 -11.50 6.05 -7.53
N ASP A 197 -11.57 5.09 -6.61
CA ASP A 197 -10.47 4.67 -5.79
C ASP A 197 -10.08 3.22 -6.07
N TYR A 198 -8.84 3.03 -6.44
CA TYR A 198 -8.21 1.71 -6.58
C TYR A 198 -7.42 1.40 -5.32
N ALA A 199 -7.88 0.45 -4.52
CA ALA A 199 -7.28 0.10 -3.23
C ALA A 199 -6.05 -0.80 -3.37
N SER A 200 -6.05 -1.70 -4.36
CA SER A 200 -4.95 -2.64 -4.57
C SER A 200 -4.83 -3.05 -6.03
N VAL A 201 -3.63 -3.49 -6.41
CA VAL A 201 -3.34 -4.02 -7.75
C VAL A 201 -2.52 -5.31 -7.67
N ALA A 202 -2.80 -6.24 -8.58
CA ALA A 202 -2.02 -7.45 -8.78
C ALA A 202 -1.90 -7.76 -10.28
N LEU A 203 -0.74 -8.27 -10.68
CA LEU A 203 -0.50 -8.64 -12.08
C LEU A 203 -1.09 -10.01 -12.41
N LEU A 204 -1.81 -10.12 -13.52
CA LEU A 204 -2.30 -11.39 -14.09
C LEU A 204 -2.09 -11.39 -15.61
N GLY A 205 -1.00 -11.99 -16.06
CA GLY A 205 -0.65 -12.00 -17.47
C GLY A 205 -0.41 -10.59 -18.03
N ASP A 206 -1.22 -10.19 -18.99
CA ASP A 206 -1.23 -8.86 -19.64
C ASP A 206 -2.23 -7.87 -19.04
N LYS A 207 -2.74 -8.16 -17.84
CA LYS A 207 -3.73 -7.35 -17.12
C LYS A 207 -3.32 -7.10 -15.69
N LEU A 208 -3.78 -5.99 -15.14
CA LEU A 208 -3.87 -5.80 -13.69
C LEU A 208 -5.27 -6.18 -13.22
N ILE A 209 -5.32 -6.84 -12.09
CA ILE A 209 -6.54 -7.06 -11.33
C ILE A 209 -6.53 -6.07 -10.18
N ALA A 210 -7.60 -5.32 -10.03
CA ALA A 210 -7.68 -4.23 -9.07
C ALA A 210 -9.02 -4.24 -8.33
N GLN A 211 -8.97 -3.90 -7.04
CA GLN A 211 -10.16 -3.59 -6.25
C GLN A 211 -10.47 -2.10 -6.44
N ARG A 212 -11.71 -1.78 -6.77
CA ARG A 212 -12.14 -0.40 -7.05
C ARG A 212 -13.50 -0.09 -6.42
N HIS A 213 -13.61 1.08 -5.84
CA HIS A 213 -14.87 1.65 -5.36
C HIS A 213 -15.03 3.12 -5.78
N SER A 214 -16.11 3.75 -5.34
CA SER A 214 -16.35 5.20 -5.48
C SER A 214 -17.28 5.67 -4.36
N MET A 215 -17.52 6.98 -4.26
CA MET A 215 -18.52 7.54 -3.33
C MET A 215 -19.94 7.00 -3.54
N SER A 216 -20.22 6.36 -4.68
CA SER A 216 -21.56 5.85 -5.04
C SER A 216 -21.60 4.35 -5.23
N MET A 217 -20.50 3.63 -5.00
CA MET A 217 -20.38 2.20 -5.27
C MET A 217 -19.35 1.58 -4.33
N GLY A 218 -19.71 0.49 -3.67
CA GLY A 218 -18.78 -0.32 -2.88
C GLY A 218 -17.78 -1.08 -3.75
N ASP A 219 -16.85 -1.77 -3.08
CA ASP A 219 -15.79 -2.51 -3.73
C ASP A 219 -16.28 -3.57 -4.69
N GLU A 220 -15.69 -3.56 -5.87
CA GLU A 220 -15.83 -4.59 -6.90
C GLU A 220 -14.45 -4.84 -7.55
N ILE A 221 -14.28 -5.99 -8.17
CA ILE A 221 -13.05 -6.36 -8.84
C ILE A 221 -13.11 -5.95 -10.32
N TYR A 222 -12.02 -5.36 -10.77
CA TYR A 222 -11.83 -4.90 -12.14
C TYR A 222 -10.55 -5.46 -12.74
N SER A 223 -10.53 -5.62 -14.06
CA SER A 223 -9.29 -5.80 -14.81
C SER A 223 -8.96 -4.53 -15.58
N ILE A 224 -7.65 -4.21 -15.65
CA ILE A 224 -7.10 -3.13 -16.44
C ILE A 224 -6.18 -3.78 -17.48
N ASP A 225 -6.45 -3.57 -18.77
CA ASP A 225 -5.62 -4.10 -19.84
C ASP A 225 -4.29 -3.31 -19.90
N LEU A 226 -3.18 -4.01 -19.90
CA LEU A 226 -1.83 -3.40 -20.02
C LEU A 226 -1.42 -3.17 -21.48
N THR A 227 -2.20 -3.65 -22.43
CA THR A 227 -2.01 -3.45 -23.85
C THR A 227 -3.01 -2.41 -24.41
N GLY A 228 -2.58 -1.57 -25.33
CA GLY A 228 -3.47 -0.59 -25.98
C GLY A 228 -3.94 0.53 -25.06
N ASP A 229 -5.25 0.74 -24.98
CA ASP A 229 -5.88 1.92 -24.34
C ASP A 229 -6.14 1.76 -22.83
N HIS A 230 -5.56 0.77 -22.17
CA HIS A 230 -5.77 0.48 -20.75
C HIS A 230 -7.25 0.32 -20.37
N THR A 231 -8.00 -0.39 -21.21
CA THR A 231 -9.45 -0.61 -20.98
C THR A 231 -9.71 -1.24 -19.61
N VAL A 232 -10.57 -0.60 -18.84
CA VAL A 232 -11.00 -1.08 -17.52
C VAL A 232 -12.31 -1.85 -17.66
N THR A 233 -12.34 -3.10 -17.18
CA THR A 233 -13.50 -3.99 -17.24
C THR A 233 -13.88 -4.48 -15.86
N GLN A 234 -15.14 -4.31 -15.46
CA GLN A 234 -15.68 -4.85 -14.21
C GLN A 234 -15.84 -6.37 -14.31
N LEU A 235 -15.36 -7.10 -13.31
CA LEU A 235 -15.38 -8.56 -13.25
C LEU A 235 -16.42 -9.12 -12.27
N THR A 236 -16.69 -8.40 -11.17
CA THR A 236 -17.68 -8.79 -10.16
C THR A 236 -18.84 -7.80 -10.11
N PHE A 237 -20.00 -8.27 -9.66
CA PHE A 237 -21.25 -7.51 -9.60
C PHE A 237 -22.03 -7.85 -8.33
N GLU A 238 -21.31 -8.01 -7.22
CA GLU A 238 -21.90 -8.50 -5.96
C GLU A 238 -22.99 -7.58 -5.42
N ASN A 239 -22.80 -6.27 -5.58
CA ASN A 239 -23.75 -5.27 -5.08
C ASN A 239 -24.78 -4.81 -6.12
N LYS A 240 -24.76 -5.37 -7.34
CA LYS A 240 -25.64 -4.94 -8.44
C LYS A 240 -27.12 -5.00 -8.06
N HIS A 241 -27.56 -6.05 -7.38
CA HIS A 241 -28.95 -6.24 -6.95
C HIS A 241 -29.44 -5.15 -5.97
N ILE A 242 -28.52 -4.49 -5.26
CA ILE A 242 -28.82 -3.34 -4.38
C ILE A 242 -28.88 -2.07 -5.20
N TYR A 243 -27.85 -1.80 -6.01
CA TYR A 243 -27.74 -0.56 -6.78
C TYR A 243 -28.83 -0.42 -7.84
N ASP A 244 -29.31 -1.53 -8.43
CA ASP A 244 -30.43 -1.52 -9.39
C ASP A 244 -31.75 -0.99 -8.77
N GLN A 245 -31.85 -0.97 -7.45
CA GLN A 245 -33.02 -0.47 -6.71
C GLN A 245 -32.83 0.94 -6.14
N LEU A 246 -31.65 1.53 -6.29
CA LEU A 246 -31.30 2.83 -5.72
C LEU A 246 -31.17 3.88 -6.83
N THR A 247 -31.57 5.11 -6.51
CA THR A 247 -31.25 6.28 -7.31
C THR A 247 -30.15 7.04 -6.58
N MET A 248 -28.93 6.96 -7.06
CA MET A 248 -27.80 7.64 -6.47
C MET A 248 -27.76 9.12 -6.89
N GLY A 249 -27.24 9.95 -6.00
CA GLY A 249 -26.98 11.36 -6.29
C GLY A 249 -25.71 11.52 -7.17
N LYS A 250 -25.64 12.63 -7.91
CA LYS A 250 -24.44 13.01 -8.64
C LYS A 250 -23.36 13.45 -7.64
N VAL A 251 -22.15 12.99 -7.83
CA VAL A 251 -20.95 13.53 -7.18
C VAL A 251 -20.25 14.49 -8.14
N GLU A 252 -19.75 15.61 -7.63
CA GLU A 252 -19.09 16.63 -8.42
C GLU A 252 -17.86 17.18 -7.67
N GLU A 253 -16.75 17.18 -8.35
CA GLU A 253 -15.50 17.83 -7.92
C GLU A 253 -15.65 19.36 -8.03
N ARG A 254 -15.18 20.08 -7.02
CA ARG A 254 -15.13 21.56 -7.03
C ARG A 254 -13.84 22.07 -6.43
N TRP A 255 -13.17 22.92 -7.19
CA TRP A 255 -12.03 23.67 -6.74
C TRP A 255 -12.44 25.05 -6.27
N MET A 256 -12.19 25.36 -5.00
CA MET A 256 -12.53 26.64 -4.39
C MET A 256 -11.28 27.38 -3.95
N LYS A 257 -11.26 28.68 -4.22
CA LYS A 257 -10.18 29.53 -3.74
C LYS A 257 -10.33 29.80 -2.25
N THR A 258 -9.28 29.51 -1.48
CA THR A 258 -9.22 29.78 -0.05
C THR A 258 -8.88 31.24 0.26
N THR A 259 -9.03 31.66 1.51
CA THR A 259 -8.73 33.05 1.95
C THR A 259 -7.27 33.44 1.80
N ASP A 260 -6.35 32.45 1.84
CA ASP A 260 -4.91 32.63 1.59
C ASP A 260 -4.53 32.50 0.10
N GLY A 261 -5.52 32.36 -0.78
CA GLY A 261 -5.33 32.35 -2.23
C GLY A 261 -4.99 31.01 -2.86
N LYS A 262 -4.93 29.93 -2.08
CA LYS A 262 -4.71 28.57 -2.57
C LYS A 262 -5.98 27.97 -3.16
N GLN A 263 -5.85 26.83 -3.81
CA GLN A 263 -6.98 26.03 -4.29
C GLN A 263 -7.27 24.90 -3.29
N MET A 264 -8.54 24.76 -2.95
CA MET A 264 -9.03 23.68 -2.09
C MET A 264 -9.98 22.79 -2.88
N LEU A 265 -9.67 21.52 -2.96
CA LEU A 265 -10.56 20.50 -3.51
C LEU A 265 -11.71 20.25 -2.53
N THR A 266 -12.92 20.18 -3.05
CA THR A 266 -14.13 19.81 -2.33
C THR A 266 -15.00 18.92 -3.19
N TRP A 267 -15.70 17.99 -2.56
CA TRP A 267 -16.68 17.13 -3.19
C TRP A 267 -18.08 17.58 -2.84
N VAL A 268 -18.96 17.63 -3.82
CA VAL A 268 -20.38 17.94 -3.63
C VAL A 268 -21.20 16.73 -4.04
N ILE A 269 -21.90 16.15 -3.08
CA ILE A 269 -22.84 15.05 -3.32
C ILE A 269 -24.24 15.65 -3.35
N TYR A 270 -24.86 15.62 -4.52
CA TYR A 270 -26.23 16.10 -4.70
C TYR A 270 -27.25 15.05 -4.25
N PRO A 271 -28.43 15.48 -3.75
CA PRO A 271 -29.50 14.52 -3.51
C PRO A 271 -29.95 13.88 -4.83
N PRO A 272 -30.50 12.64 -4.78
CA PRO A 272 -31.14 12.06 -5.95
C PRO A 272 -32.20 13.00 -6.56
N GLN A 273 -32.25 13.04 -7.90
CA GLN A 273 -33.18 13.91 -8.65
C GLN A 273 -33.03 15.41 -8.31
N PHE A 274 -31.79 15.86 -8.11
CA PHE A 274 -31.46 17.24 -7.79
C PHE A 274 -32.06 18.23 -8.81
N ASP A 275 -32.77 19.25 -8.32
CA ASP A 275 -33.31 20.34 -9.11
C ASP A 275 -32.57 21.65 -8.75
N PRO A 276 -31.78 22.26 -9.66
CA PRO A 276 -31.00 23.47 -9.37
C PRO A 276 -31.85 24.69 -9.03
N ASN A 277 -33.16 24.65 -9.28
CA ASN A 277 -34.08 25.73 -8.94
C ASN A 277 -34.64 25.61 -7.51
N LYS A 278 -34.33 24.55 -6.81
CA LYS A 278 -34.75 24.31 -5.42
C LYS A 278 -33.61 24.56 -4.44
N LYS A 279 -33.97 24.89 -3.20
CA LYS A 279 -33.04 24.94 -2.08
C LYS A 279 -33.13 23.64 -1.28
N TYR A 280 -31.97 23.13 -0.88
CA TYR A 280 -31.84 21.91 -0.10
C TYR A 280 -31.09 22.18 1.22
N PRO A 281 -31.42 21.47 2.30
CA PRO A 281 -30.55 21.42 3.46
C PRO A 281 -29.17 20.92 3.03
N THR A 282 -28.12 21.54 3.56
CA THR A 282 -26.74 21.19 3.22
C THR A 282 -26.02 20.78 4.49
N LEU A 283 -25.35 19.64 4.44
CA LEU A 283 -24.41 19.19 5.46
C LEU A 283 -22.98 19.49 4.98
N LEU A 284 -22.21 20.14 5.82
CA LEU A 284 -20.76 20.28 5.62
C LEU A 284 -20.09 19.19 6.44
N PHE A 285 -19.33 18.36 5.77
CA PHE A 285 -18.52 17.33 6.40
C PHE A 285 -17.05 17.77 6.35
N CYS A 286 -16.39 17.81 7.50
CA CYS A 286 -14.97 18.09 7.61
C CYS A 286 -14.32 16.87 8.22
N GLU A 287 -13.48 16.18 7.44
CA GLU A 287 -12.73 15.02 7.92
C GLU A 287 -11.65 15.44 8.90
N GLY A 288 -11.51 14.66 9.96
CA GLY A 288 -10.43 14.80 10.93
C GLY A 288 -9.25 13.91 10.57
N GLY A 289 -8.03 14.36 10.93
CA GLY A 289 -6.78 13.71 10.55
C GLY A 289 -6.16 14.38 9.31
N PRO A 290 -4.96 14.99 9.46
CA PRO A 290 -4.44 15.88 8.43
C PRO A 290 -4.03 15.20 7.11
N GLN A 291 -3.98 13.86 7.07
CA GLN A 291 -3.62 13.08 5.88
C GLN A 291 -4.78 12.30 5.28
N LEU A 292 -5.99 12.44 5.81
CA LEU A 292 -7.13 11.64 5.36
C LEU A 292 -7.92 12.34 4.25
N SER A 293 -8.51 11.54 3.38
CA SER A 293 -9.46 11.95 2.36
C SER A 293 -10.82 11.30 2.61
N LEU A 294 -11.91 12.06 2.43
CA LEU A 294 -13.28 11.55 2.56
C LEU A 294 -13.65 10.48 1.54
N ILE A 295 -12.92 10.38 0.45
CA ILE A 295 -13.19 9.40 -0.58
C ILE A 295 -12.92 7.96 -0.09
N HIS A 296 -12.16 7.82 0.98
CA HIS A 296 -11.80 6.54 1.58
C HIS A 296 -12.73 6.11 2.73
N ILE A 297 -13.83 6.78 2.95
CA ILE A 297 -14.79 6.48 4.02
C ILE A 297 -16.01 5.75 3.48
#